data_1595f5f17eacdf020651b6d1a2fce535
#
_entry.id   1595f5f17eacdf020651b6d1a2fce535
#
_cell.length_a   1.000
_cell.length_b   1.000
_cell.length_c   1.000
_cell.angle_alpha   90.00
_cell.angle_beta   90.00
_cell.angle_gamma   90.00
#
_symmetry.space_group_name_H-M   'P 1'
#
loop_
_entity.id
_entity.type
_entity.pdbx_description
1 polymer ?
#
loop_
_entity_poly.entity_id
_entity_poly.type
_entity_poly.pdbx_seq_one_letter_code
_entity_poly.pdbx_strand_id
1 'polypeptide(L)'
;MNRLSVRLTQLQDIGGCRIIVPKDKDVDQIYAFLEDKAKTEAGFNIERITDYREKGRDDTGYRSLHVIMVREKLNLELQIRSRIQHYWAESIERTSVIYGHHLKEKEGAPEVVDYFKNLSDVFYEIESGREPSQAQKIQIDALRLSCEKIISDSDKHKVFDSFVNEGVIKTLTEKESKNPSGINNWILIFDWNQGSFVSWDIVSQNPDDAVAAYVHYEHMYPADHGFEVVLIGSSEIATVRQTHSHYFGIETYHNVLESLDSSIIGFTRKIDIDVGARQILSCMHRRHFWGKKTILEDTLRNHFCKNVITFEVSLQTLIGKNLIIRSPQNNGYSLNVSKKPEIEQYL
;
A
#
# COMPACT_ATOMS: atom_id res chain seq x y z
N MET A 1 -0.43 17.22 20.42
CA MET A 1 0.73 17.78 19.68
C MET A 1 0.28 19.01 18.91
N ASN A 2 1.00 20.13 19.03
CA ASN A 2 0.71 21.30 18.20
C ASN A 2 1.00 20.95 16.74
N ARG A 3 -0.03 20.64 15.95
CA ARG A 3 0.09 20.68 14.50
C ARG A 3 0.43 22.13 14.15
N LEU A 4 1.64 22.36 13.66
CA LEU A 4 2.05 23.66 13.15
C LEU A 4 0.98 24.08 12.12
N SER A 5 0.44 25.27 12.28
CA SER A 5 -0.47 25.87 11.27
C SER A 5 0.35 26.20 10.02
N VAL A 6 0.59 25.19 9.19
CA VAL A 6 1.30 25.34 7.93
C VAL A 6 0.27 25.81 6.89
N ARG A 7 0.56 26.89 6.20
CA ARG A 7 -0.29 27.33 5.08
C ARG A 7 -0.24 26.28 3.97
N LEU A 8 -1.34 26.06 3.27
CA LEU A 8 -1.41 25.11 2.15
C LEU A 8 -0.28 25.31 1.14
N THR A 9 0.11 26.57 0.89
CA THR A 9 1.23 26.96 0.01
C THR A 9 2.62 26.58 0.54
N GLN A 10 2.72 26.12 1.79
CA GLN A 10 3.97 25.65 2.42
C GLN A 10 4.06 24.13 2.47
N LEU A 11 2.97 23.43 2.16
CA LEU A 11 2.98 21.98 1.97
C LEU A 11 3.68 21.68 0.64
N GLN A 12 4.77 20.91 0.71
CA GLN A 12 5.57 20.56 -0.47
C GLN A 12 5.06 19.31 -1.18
N ASP A 13 4.05 18.65 -0.61
CA ASP A 13 3.47 17.37 -1.01
C ASP A 13 2.02 17.47 -1.53
N ILE A 14 1.52 18.69 -1.82
CA ILE A 14 0.19 18.89 -2.43
C ILE A 14 0.09 18.23 -3.80
N GLY A 15 1.17 18.23 -4.56
CA GLY A 15 1.30 17.48 -5.81
C GLY A 15 2.39 16.45 -5.64
N GLY A 16 2.04 15.17 -5.67
CA GLY A 16 3.02 14.12 -5.48
C GLY A 16 2.71 12.87 -6.28
N CYS A 17 3.74 12.11 -6.55
CA CYS A 17 3.59 10.78 -7.13
C CYS A 17 4.57 9.80 -6.47
N ARG A 18 4.29 8.52 -6.65
CA ARG A 18 5.13 7.43 -6.13
C ARG A 18 5.54 6.51 -7.26
N ILE A 19 6.83 6.17 -7.28
CA ILE A 19 7.39 5.12 -8.13
C ILE A 19 7.81 3.95 -7.25
N ILE A 20 7.36 2.75 -7.60
CA ILE A 20 7.73 1.51 -6.93
C ILE A 20 8.59 0.70 -7.88
N VAL A 21 9.81 0.42 -7.47
CA VAL A 21 10.79 -0.35 -8.24
C VAL A 21 11.03 -1.72 -7.60
N PRO A 22 11.48 -2.72 -8.37
CA PRO A 22 11.70 -4.06 -7.85
C PRO A 22 12.67 -4.15 -6.68
N LYS A 23 13.77 -3.38 -6.72
CA LYS A 23 14.88 -3.45 -5.75
C LYS A 23 15.38 -2.06 -5.39
N ASP A 24 16.01 -1.94 -4.22
CA ASP A 24 16.53 -0.66 -3.72
C ASP A 24 17.57 -0.03 -4.68
N LYS A 25 18.45 -0.83 -5.30
CA LYS A 25 19.40 -0.34 -6.30
C LYS A 25 18.75 0.30 -7.54
N ASP A 26 17.51 -0.07 -7.85
CA ASP A 26 16.77 0.49 -8.98
C ASP A 26 16.27 1.91 -8.66
N VAL A 27 16.16 2.25 -7.36
CA VAL A 27 15.89 3.62 -6.88
C VAL A 27 16.98 4.57 -7.35
N ASP A 28 18.25 4.16 -7.26
CA ASP A 28 19.40 4.97 -7.67
C ASP A 28 19.41 5.21 -9.19
N GLN A 29 18.94 4.25 -9.98
CA GLN A 29 18.83 4.41 -11.44
C GLN A 29 17.76 5.45 -11.82
N ILE A 30 16.60 5.42 -11.14
CA ILE A 30 15.56 6.43 -11.35
C ILE A 30 16.08 7.80 -10.93
N TYR A 31 16.76 7.87 -9.79
CA TYR A 31 17.31 9.14 -9.31
C TYR A 31 18.36 9.72 -10.29
N ALA A 32 19.28 8.91 -10.78
CA ALA A 32 20.28 9.31 -11.78
C ALA A 32 19.61 9.83 -13.07
N PHE A 33 18.53 9.18 -13.51
CA PHE A 33 17.74 9.65 -14.65
C PHE A 33 17.12 11.04 -14.38
N LEU A 34 16.59 11.28 -13.19
CA LEU A 34 16.01 12.59 -12.80
C LEU A 34 17.10 13.67 -12.75
N GLU A 35 18.29 13.36 -12.24
CA GLU A 35 19.42 14.30 -12.24
C GLU A 35 19.86 14.69 -13.65
N ASP A 36 19.90 13.73 -14.56
CA ASP A 36 20.21 13.99 -15.96
C ASP A 36 19.15 14.88 -16.63
N LYS A 37 17.88 14.60 -16.36
CA LYS A 37 16.76 15.42 -16.83
C LYS A 37 16.82 16.83 -16.28
N ALA A 38 17.13 17.02 -15.01
CA ALA A 38 17.25 18.36 -14.41
C ALA A 38 18.38 19.20 -15.03
N LYS A 39 19.41 18.56 -15.62
CA LYS A 39 20.49 19.24 -16.34
C LYS A 39 20.14 19.58 -17.78
N THR A 40 19.25 18.82 -18.40
CA THR A 40 18.99 18.88 -19.85
C THR A 40 17.64 19.53 -20.21
N GLU A 41 16.66 19.50 -19.31
CA GLU A 41 15.29 19.97 -19.56
C GLU A 41 15.04 21.34 -18.91
N ALA A 42 14.77 22.35 -19.73
CA ALA A 42 14.48 23.69 -19.22
C ALA A 42 13.17 23.72 -18.39
N GLY A 43 13.22 24.38 -17.25
CA GLY A 43 12.06 24.50 -16.36
C GLY A 43 11.82 23.29 -15.45
N PHE A 44 12.69 22.30 -15.48
CA PHE A 44 12.69 21.18 -14.54
C PHE A 44 13.91 21.26 -13.62
N ASN A 45 13.70 21.33 -12.32
CA ASN A 45 14.79 21.40 -11.33
C ASN A 45 14.48 20.49 -10.15
N ILE A 46 15.53 19.93 -9.56
CA ILE A 46 15.47 19.24 -8.26
C ILE A 46 15.82 20.27 -7.18
N GLU A 47 14.88 20.53 -6.27
CA GLU A 47 15.06 21.49 -5.19
C GLU A 47 15.67 20.84 -3.94
N ARG A 48 15.15 19.65 -3.59
CA ARG A 48 15.59 18.94 -2.38
C ARG A 48 15.48 17.43 -2.57
N ILE A 49 16.45 16.76 -1.94
CA ILE A 49 16.49 15.30 -1.86
C ILE A 49 16.57 14.94 -0.38
N THR A 50 15.78 13.96 0.03
CA THR A 50 15.85 13.39 1.36
C THR A 50 15.85 11.87 1.24
N ASP A 51 16.97 11.26 1.56
CA ASP A 51 17.13 9.80 1.51
C ASP A 51 16.94 9.20 2.91
N TYR A 52 15.82 8.50 3.09
CA TYR A 52 15.50 7.80 4.33
C TYR A 52 15.83 6.30 4.26
N ARG A 53 16.43 5.82 3.17
CA ARG A 53 16.60 4.38 2.93
C ARG A 53 17.52 3.71 3.94
N GLU A 54 18.62 4.34 4.31
CA GLU A 54 19.59 3.75 5.23
C GLU A 54 19.13 3.79 6.69
N LYS A 55 18.74 4.97 7.19
CA LYS A 55 18.47 5.18 8.61
C LYS A 55 17.00 5.11 9.00
N GLY A 56 16.10 5.15 8.00
CA GLY A 56 14.68 5.36 8.24
C GLY A 56 14.37 6.79 8.69
N ARG A 57 13.07 7.15 8.64
CA ARG A 57 12.58 8.44 9.08
C ARG A 57 12.09 8.37 10.51
N ASP A 58 12.51 9.34 11.34
CA ASP A 58 11.93 9.65 12.65
C ASP A 58 11.79 8.46 13.63
N ASP A 59 12.69 7.50 13.57
CA ASP A 59 12.64 6.26 14.36
C ASP A 59 11.38 5.39 14.16
N THR A 60 10.59 5.65 13.14
CA THR A 60 9.43 4.80 12.81
C THR A 60 9.79 3.61 11.92
N GLY A 61 10.93 3.68 11.26
CA GLY A 61 11.37 2.70 10.28
C GLY A 61 10.90 2.99 8.85
N TYR A 62 10.24 4.12 8.59
CA TYR A 62 9.84 4.51 7.24
C TYR A 62 11.05 4.72 6.32
N ARG A 63 11.08 4.07 5.16
CA ARG A 63 12.17 4.15 4.19
C ARG A 63 11.65 4.51 2.80
N SER A 64 12.31 5.47 2.17
CA SER A 64 12.01 5.95 0.82
C SER A 64 13.05 6.97 0.41
N LEU A 65 13.24 7.18 -0.89
CA LEU A 65 13.90 8.37 -1.41
C LEU A 65 12.82 9.39 -1.78
N HIS A 66 12.92 10.59 -1.21
CA HIS A 66 12.04 11.73 -1.51
C HIS A 66 12.78 12.75 -2.34
N VAL A 67 12.22 13.12 -3.47
CA VAL A 67 12.75 14.13 -4.38
C VAL A 67 11.70 15.23 -4.55
N ILE A 68 11.99 16.43 -4.09
CA ILE A 68 11.17 17.61 -4.38
C ILE A 68 11.66 18.21 -5.70
N MET A 69 10.78 18.20 -6.68
CA MET A 69 11.03 18.74 -8.00
C MET A 69 10.21 20.02 -8.19
N VAL A 70 10.78 20.96 -8.93
CA VAL A 70 10.08 22.17 -9.34
C VAL A 70 9.87 22.16 -10.84
N ARG A 71 8.62 22.29 -11.26
CA ARG A 71 8.26 22.48 -12.66
C ARG A 71 7.25 23.61 -12.74
N GLU A 72 7.53 24.61 -13.60
CA GLU A 72 6.65 25.77 -13.80
C GLU A 72 6.26 26.49 -12.48
N LYS A 73 7.20 26.57 -11.53
CA LYS A 73 7.03 27.14 -10.17
C LYS A 73 6.14 26.30 -9.23
N LEU A 74 5.78 25.08 -9.60
CA LEU A 74 5.04 24.16 -8.74
C LEU A 74 6.00 23.15 -8.14
N ASN A 75 5.88 22.95 -6.84
CA ASN A 75 6.60 21.89 -6.13
C ASN A 75 5.84 20.57 -6.27
N LEU A 76 6.57 19.53 -6.65
CA LEU A 76 6.06 18.17 -6.79
C LEU A 76 6.94 17.25 -5.97
N GLU A 77 6.35 16.47 -5.06
CA GLU A 77 7.07 15.43 -4.34
C GLU A 77 7.04 14.12 -5.12
N LEU A 78 8.21 13.57 -5.42
CA LEU A 78 8.34 12.22 -5.93
C LEU A 78 8.90 11.31 -4.85
N GLN A 79 8.16 10.30 -4.46
CA GLN A 79 8.59 9.23 -3.57
C GLN A 79 9.02 8.02 -4.40
N ILE A 80 10.27 7.60 -4.26
CA ILE A 80 10.79 6.40 -4.95
C ILE A 80 11.09 5.36 -3.89
N ARG A 81 10.49 4.18 -4.04
CA ARG A 81 10.58 3.07 -3.09
C ARG A 81 10.88 1.77 -3.79
N SER A 82 11.60 0.90 -3.12
CA SER A 82 11.59 -0.51 -3.48
C SER A 82 10.24 -1.15 -3.13
N ARG A 83 9.97 -2.33 -3.70
CA ARG A 83 8.78 -3.11 -3.39
C ARG A 83 8.69 -3.47 -1.91
N ILE A 84 9.81 -3.77 -1.26
CA ILE A 84 9.88 -4.08 0.18
C ILE A 84 9.53 -2.86 1.02
N GLN A 85 10.09 -1.71 0.70
CA GLN A 85 9.81 -0.45 1.39
C GLN A 85 8.35 -0.03 1.23
N HIS A 86 7.78 -0.25 0.05
CA HIS A 86 6.36 0.00 -0.20
C HIS A 86 5.48 -0.95 0.62
N TYR A 87 5.78 -2.24 0.63
CA TYR A 87 5.07 -3.24 1.40
C TYR A 87 5.06 -2.92 2.90
N TRP A 88 6.21 -2.55 3.48
CA TRP A 88 6.28 -2.10 4.86
C TRP A 88 5.37 -0.88 5.10
N ALA A 89 5.42 0.12 4.21
CA ALA A 89 4.63 1.34 4.35
C ALA A 89 3.11 1.06 4.28
N GLU A 90 2.68 0.15 3.42
CA GLU A 90 1.28 -0.27 3.36
C GLU A 90 0.87 -1.05 4.61
N SER A 91 1.74 -1.93 5.10
CA SER A 91 1.44 -2.74 6.30
C SER A 91 1.23 -1.88 7.54
N ILE A 92 2.07 -0.87 7.77
CA ILE A 92 1.91 0.04 8.92
C ILE A 92 0.67 0.93 8.77
N GLU A 93 0.33 1.38 7.56
CA GLU A 93 -0.88 2.17 7.30
C GLU A 93 -2.15 1.35 7.59
N ARG A 94 -2.21 0.12 7.07
CA ARG A 94 -3.34 -0.79 7.33
C ARG A 94 -3.47 -1.14 8.81
N THR A 95 -2.35 -1.42 9.46
CA THR A 95 -2.34 -1.69 10.89
C THR A 95 -2.79 -0.46 11.68
N SER A 96 -2.40 0.74 11.27
CA SER A 96 -2.85 1.99 11.88
C SER A 96 -4.38 2.11 11.88
N VAL A 97 -5.02 1.82 10.73
CA VAL A 97 -6.48 1.84 10.61
C VAL A 97 -7.14 0.81 11.51
N ILE A 98 -6.64 -0.43 11.52
CA ILE A 98 -7.19 -1.53 12.33
C ILE A 98 -7.02 -1.25 13.82
N TYR A 99 -5.86 -0.75 14.21
CA TYR A 99 -5.50 -0.48 15.60
C TYR A 99 -6.08 0.84 16.12
N GLY A 100 -6.52 1.74 15.20
CA GLY A 100 -7.08 3.05 15.56
C GLY A 100 -6.05 4.06 16.06
N HIS A 101 -4.78 3.94 15.67
CA HIS A 101 -3.69 4.81 16.06
C HIS A 101 -2.80 5.16 14.88
N HIS A 102 -2.31 6.39 14.80
CA HIS A 102 -1.39 6.84 13.76
C HIS A 102 0.04 6.35 14.04
N LEU A 103 0.33 5.09 13.71
CA LEU A 103 1.61 4.43 14.02
C LEU A 103 2.81 5.15 13.39
N LYS A 104 2.65 5.76 12.21
CA LYS A 104 3.71 6.58 11.59
C LYS A 104 4.02 7.85 12.37
N GLU A 105 3.13 8.30 13.23
CA GLU A 105 3.30 9.42 14.16
C GLU A 105 3.69 8.95 15.57
N LYS A 106 4.06 7.67 15.71
CA LYS A 106 4.43 7.01 16.98
C LYS A 106 3.29 6.97 18.00
N GLU A 107 2.06 7.01 17.57
CA GLU A 107 0.90 6.79 18.43
C GLU A 107 0.68 5.30 18.67
N GLY A 108 0.04 4.97 19.78
CA GLY A 108 -0.26 3.60 20.18
C GLY A 108 0.78 2.99 21.14
N ALA A 109 0.70 1.68 21.35
CA ALA A 109 1.61 0.97 22.25
C ALA A 109 3.03 0.93 21.67
N PRO A 110 4.06 1.18 22.51
CA PRO A 110 5.45 1.15 22.06
C PRO A 110 5.84 -0.16 21.37
N GLU A 111 5.32 -1.29 21.83
CA GLU A 111 5.60 -2.62 21.27
C GLU A 111 5.15 -2.74 19.81
N VAL A 112 4.05 -2.09 19.45
CA VAL A 112 3.53 -2.07 18.05
C VAL A 112 4.45 -1.21 17.18
N VAL A 113 4.84 -0.03 17.66
CA VAL A 113 5.78 0.86 16.95
C VAL A 113 7.14 0.18 16.80
N ASP A 114 7.65 -0.43 17.87
CA ASP A 114 8.93 -1.13 17.87
C ASP A 114 8.93 -2.34 16.92
N TYR A 115 7.80 -3.05 16.82
CA TYR A 115 7.67 -4.13 15.83
C TYR A 115 7.90 -3.62 14.41
N PHE A 116 7.22 -2.56 13.99
CA PHE A 116 7.36 -2.02 12.64
C PHE A 116 8.75 -1.44 12.39
N LYS A 117 9.36 -0.79 13.38
CA LYS A 117 10.73 -0.30 13.29
C LYS A 117 11.72 -1.44 13.06
N ASN A 118 11.69 -2.46 13.91
CA ASN A 118 12.58 -3.61 13.80
C ASN A 118 12.34 -4.40 12.49
N LEU A 119 11.09 -4.50 12.04
CA LEU A 119 10.75 -5.11 10.77
C LEU A 119 11.39 -4.36 9.59
N SER A 120 11.36 -3.02 9.62
CA SER A 120 12.00 -2.20 8.60
C SER A 120 13.52 -2.40 8.57
N ASP A 121 14.15 -2.50 9.73
CA ASP A 121 15.60 -2.72 9.83
C ASP A 121 16.00 -4.09 9.26
N VAL A 122 15.21 -5.12 9.54
CA VAL A 122 15.41 -6.46 8.93
C VAL A 122 15.22 -6.40 7.42
N PHE A 123 14.23 -5.67 6.93
CA PHE A 123 14.03 -5.50 5.48
C PHE A 123 15.21 -4.81 4.80
N TYR A 124 15.78 -3.80 5.45
CA TYR A 124 16.98 -3.12 4.95
C TYR A 124 18.18 -4.07 4.87
N GLU A 125 18.39 -4.93 5.88
CA GLU A 125 19.44 -5.94 5.83
C GLU A 125 19.25 -6.88 4.62
N ILE A 126 18.04 -7.38 4.42
CA ILE A 126 17.70 -8.29 3.31
C ILE A 126 17.91 -7.61 1.95
N GLU A 127 17.45 -6.36 1.78
CA GLU A 127 17.63 -5.61 0.53
C GLU A 127 19.10 -5.31 0.24
N SER A 128 19.89 -5.12 1.31
CA SER A 128 21.33 -4.93 1.22
C SER A 128 22.11 -6.24 0.96
N GLY A 129 21.41 -7.37 0.78
CA GLY A 129 22.02 -8.68 0.56
C GLY A 129 22.64 -9.31 1.81
N ARG A 130 22.33 -8.79 2.99
CA ARG A 130 22.76 -9.32 4.28
C ARG A 130 21.66 -10.19 4.90
N GLU A 131 22.05 -11.29 5.50
CA GLU A 131 21.12 -12.14 6.24
C GLU A 131 20.91 -11.58 7.66
N PRO A 132 19.65 -11.38 8.10
CA PRO A 132 19.38 -10.97 9.47
C PRO A 132 19.96 -11.97 10.49
N SER A 133 20.55 -11.44 11.56
CA SER A 133 21.10 -12.26 12.64
C SER A 133 20.01 -13.08 13.35
N GLN A 134 20.41 -14.18 13.99
CA GLN A 134 19.47 -15.00 14.75
C GLN A 134 18.82 -14.20 15.90
N ALA A 135 19.53 -13.27 16.49
CA ALA A 135 19.00 -12.38 17.53
C ALA A 135 17.88 -11.48 16.99
N GLN A 136 18.07 -10.88 15.79
CA GLN A 136 17.04 -10.09 15.15
C GLN A 136 15.80 -10.92 14.80
N LYS A 137 16.00 -12.16 14.32
CA LYS A 137 14.89 -13.09 14.00
C LYS A 137 14.04 -13.38 15.23
N ILE A 138 14.68 -13.72 16.36
CA ILE A 138 14.01 -14.00 17.65
C ILE A 138 13.29 -12.75 18.17
N GLN A 139 13.94 -11.58 18.11
CA GLN A 139 13.37 -10.34 18.58
C GLN A 139 12.09 -9.97 17.79
N ILE A 140 12.13 -10.08 16.47
CA ILE A 140 10.97 -9.80 15.63
C ILE A 140 9.82 -10.75 15.90
N ASP A 141 10.08 -12.03 16.06
CA ASP A 141 9.02 -13.01 16.39
C ASP A 141 8.36 -12.70 17.74
N ALA A 142 9.14 -12.31 18.74
CA ALA A 142 8.61 -11.90 20.05
C ALA A 142 7.75 -10.62 19.95
N LEU A 143 8.25 -9.59 19.23
CA LEU A 143 7.52 -8.33 19.01
C LEU A 143 6.26 -8.58 18.20
N ARG A 144 6.28 -9.46 17.21
CA ARG A 144 5.13 -9.82 16.40
C ARG A 144 4.00 -10.37 17.26
N LEU A 145 4.29 -11.36 18.10
CA LEU A 145 3.30 -11.98 19.00
C LEU A 145 2.68 -10.93 19.96
N SER A 146 3.51 -10.02 20.48
CA SER A 146 3.03 -8.94 21.33
C SER A 146 2.14 -7.96 20.56
N CYS A 147 2.57 -7.57 19.36
CA CYS A 147 1.84 -6.68 18.45
C CYS A 147 0.45 -7.26 18.08
N GLU A 148 0.41 -8.53 17.64
CA GLU A 148 -0.84 -9.22 17.30
C GLU A 148 -1.82 -9.25 18.47
N LYS A 149 -1.31 -9.54 19.68
CA LYS A 149 -2.14 -9.56 20.88
C LYS A 149 -2.70 -8.18 21.20
N ILE A 150 -1.87 -7.14 21.19
CA ILE A 150 -2.30 -5.76 21.47
C ILE A 150 -3.35 -5.31 20.47
N ILE A 151 -3.15 -5.56 19.17
CA ILE A 151 -4.09 -5.18 18.12
C ILE A 151 -5.41 -5.95 18.29
N SER A 152 -5.35 -7.26 18.52
CA SER A 152 -6.54 -8.09 18.75
C SER A 152 -7.34 -7.65 19.98
N ASP A 153 -6.64 -7.33 21.07
CA ASP A 153 -7.28 -6.88 22.31
C ASP A 153 -7.88 -5.46 22.17
N SER A 154 -7.37 -4.65 21.24
CA SER A 154 -7.86 -3.28 20.97
C SER A 154 -9.10 -3.23 20.08
N ASP A 155 -9.43 -4.29 19.38
CA ASP A 155 -10.56 -4.34 18.44
C ASP A 155 -11.93 -4.30 19.15
N LYS A 156 -12.19 -3.16 19.80
CA LYS A 156 -13.43 -2.90 20.54
C LYS A 156 -14.66 -2.81 19.63
N HIS A 157 -14.46 -2.53 18.35
CA HIS A 157 -15.53 -2.24 17.40
C HIS A 157 -15.75 -3.33 16.35
N LYS A 158 -15.04 -4.48 16.47
CA LYS A 158 -15.07 -5.56 15.46
C LYS A 158 -14.78 -5.04 14.06
N VAL A 159 -13.86 -4.09 13.95
CA VAL A 159 -13.42 -3.50 12.69
C VAL A 159 -12.91 -4.61 11.75
N PHE A 160 -12.37 -5.67 12.32
CA PHE A 160 -11.91 -6.86 11.60
C PHE A 160 -13.01 -7.56 10.78
N ASP A 161 -14.27 -7.52 11.25
CA ASP A 161 -15.39 -8.17 10.58
C ASP A 161 -16.10 -7.25 9.56
N SER A 162 -15.94 -5.92 9.72
CA SER A 162 -16.71 -4.92 8.96
C SER A 162 -15.93 -4.23 7.84
N PHE A 163 -14.67 -4.59 7.63
CA PHE A 163 -13.71 -3.80 6.85
C PHE A 163 -13.90 -3.83 5.31
N VAL A 164 -14.83 -4.61 4.78
CA VAL A 164 -15.14 -4.59 3.35
C VAL A 164 -16.39 -3.78 3.09
N ASN A 165 -16.24 -2.50 2.82
CA ASN A 165 -17.37 -1.65 2.50
C ASN A 165 -17.70 -1.74 0.98
N GLU A 166 -18.22 -2.91 0.55
CA GLU A 166 -18.68 -3.10 -0.83
C GLU A 166 -19.73 -2.04 -1.23
N GLY A 167 -20.51 -1.56 -0.28
CA GLY A 167 -21.49 -0.51 -0.49
C GLY A 167 -20.85 0.84 -0.87
N VAL A 168 -19.75 1.22 -0.22
CA VAL A 168 -19.00 2.44 -0.55
C VAL A 168 -18.46 2.34 -1.96
N ILE A 169 -17.81 1.23 -2.29
CA ILE A 169 -17.21 0.99 -3.59
C ILE A 169 -18.25 1.06 -4.70
N LYS A 170 -19.40 0.42 -4.51
CA LYS A 170 -20.51 0.44 -5.46
C LYS A 170 -21.00 1.87 -5.67
N THR A 171 -21.25 2.62 -4.59
CA THR A 171 -21.71 4.01 -4.66
C THR A 171 -20.69 4.92 -5.35
N LEU A 172 -19.39 4.75 -5.08
CA LEU A 172 -18.34 5.52 -5.73
C LEU A 172 -18.27 5.21 -7.23
N THR A 173 -18.38 3.95 -7.62
CA THR A 173 -18.41 3.53 -9.02
C THR A 173 -19.67 4.05 -9.75
N GLU A 174 -20.81 4.06 -9.08
CA GLU A 174 -22.05 4.63 -9.62
C GLU A 174 -21.96 6.15 -9.81
N LYS A 175 -21.29 6.86 -8.90
CA LYS A 175 -21.03 8.31 -9.02
C LYS A 175 -20.06 8.61 -10.14
N GLU A 176 -19.00 7.83 -10.29
CA GLU A 176 -18.03 7.94 -11.38
C GLU A 176 -18.69 7.77 -12.75
N SER A 177 -19.57 6.78 -12.89
CA SER A 177 -20.27 6.53 -14.15
C SER A 177 -21.14 7.69 -14.62
N LYS A 178 -21.54 8.60 -13.72
CA LYS A 178 -22.30 9.81 -14.04
C LYS A 178 -21.41 10.98 -14.50
N ASN A 179 -20.09 10.88 -14.25
CA ASN A 179 -19.09 11.90 -14.60
C ASN A 179 -17.91 11.26 -15.37
N PRO A 180 -18.13 10.75 -16.60
CA PRO A 180 -17.17 9.85 -17.25
C PRO A 180 -15.96 10.55 -17.88
N SER A 181 -15.80 11.85 -17.79
CA SER A 181 -14.71 12.58 -18.48
C SER A 181 -13.93 13.49 -17.56
N GLY A 182 -12.62 13.25 -17.48
CA GLY A 182 -11.68 14.12 -16.79
C GLY A 182 -11.27 13.62 -15.41
N ILE A 183 -10.44 14.42 -14.73
CA ILE A 183 -10.03 14.19 -13.37
C ILE A 183 -11.15 14.63 -12.43
N ASN A 184 -11.62 13.74 -11.59
CA ASN A 184 -12.56 14.04 -10.52
C ASN A 184 -11.80 14.30 -9.23
N ASN A 185 -12.27 15.25 -8.44
CA ASN A 185 -11.76 15.48 -7.10
C ASN A 185 -12.69 14.77 -6.11
N TRP A 186 -12.12 13.80 -5.41
CA TRP A 186 -12.80 12.96 -4.43
C TRP A 186 -12.52 13.47 -3.03
N ILE A 187 -13.54 13.63 -2.21
CA ILE A 187 -13.38 13.81 -0.76
C ILE A 187 -13.79 12.52 -0.08
N LEU A 188 -12.91 12.03 0.78
CA LEU A 188 -13.12 10.90 1.67
C LEU A 188 -13.04 11.42 3.10
N ILE A 189 -14.01 11.06 3.94
CA ILE A 189 -14.03 11.42 5.36
C ILE A 189 -14.05 10.12 6.15
N PHE A 190 -13.00 9.90 6.91
CA PHE A 190 -12.79 8.69 7.70
C PHE A 190 -12.85 9.01 9.19
N ASP A 191 -13.55 8.16 9.96
CA ASP A 191 -13.60 8.21 11.42
C ASP A 191 -12.64 7.16 12.00
N TRP A 192 -11.54 7.61 12.57
CA TRP A 192 -10.53 6.75 13.19
C TRP A 192 -11.04 6.06 14.45
N ASN A 193 -12.02 6.65 15.16
CA ASN A 193 -12.59 6.05 16.37
C ASN A 193 -13.49 4.84 16.03
N GLN A 194 -14.14 4.89 14.85
CA GLN A 194 -15.01 3.82 14.37
C GLN A 194 -14.37 2.93 13.31
N GLY A 195 -13.21 3.32 12.76
CA GLY A 195 -12.55 2.60 11.69
C GLY A 195 -13.38 2.52 10.40
N SER A 196 -14.18 3.54 10.11
CA SER A 196 -15.12 3.51 8.98
C SER A 196 -15.26 4.86 8.28
N PHE A 197 -15.72 4.82 7.03
CA PHE A 197 -16.08 6.04 6.31
C PHE A 197 -17.34 6.68 6.87
N VAL A 198 -17.29 7.99 7.10
CA VAL A 198 -18.45 8.83 7.40
C VAL A 198 -19.12 9.29 6.13
N SER A 199 -18.33 9.74 5.15
CA SER A 199 -18.82 10.25 3.89
C SER A 199 -17.77 10.14 2.79
N TRP A 200 -18.24 10.13 1.55
CA TRP A 200 -17.40 10.16 0.35
C TRP A 200 -18.20 10.81 -0.77
N ASP A 201 -17.56 11.68 -1.54
CA ASP A 201 -18.20 12.33 -2.68
C ASP A 201 -17.21 12.79 -3.74
N ILE A 202 -17.73 13.03 -4.96
CA ILE A 202 -17.05 13.83 -5.99
C ILE A 202 -17.51 15.27 -5.76
N VAL A 203 -16.57 16.16 -5.44
CA VAL A 203 -16.92 17.54 -5.06
C VAL A 203 -16.90 18.50 -6.24
N SER A 204 -15.91 18.43 -7.11
CA SER A 204 -15.83 19.24 -8.33
C SER A 204 -14.69 18.73 -9.22
N GLN A 205 -14.76 19.06 -10.53
CA GLN A 205 -13.61 18.93 -11.43
C GLN A 205 -12.74 20.19 -11.41
N ASN A 206 -13.25 21.29 -10.86
CA ASN A 206 -12.48 22.51 -10.67
C ASN A 206 -11.63 22.39 -9.40
N PRO A 207 -10.30 22.55 -9.48
CA PRO A 207 -9.42 22.45 -8.31
C PRO A 207 -9.72 23.48 -7.22
N ASP A 208 -10.10 24.71 -7.57
CA ASP A 208 -10.37 25.74 -6.57
C ASP A 208 -11.63 25.43 -5.75
N ASP A 209 -12.69 24.93 -6.39
CA ASP A 209 -13.90 24.49 -5.73
C ASP A 209 -13.61 23.27 -4.86
N ALA A 210 -12.77 22.36 -5.33
CA ALA A 210 -12.38 21.15 -4.57
C ALA A 210 -11.60 21.51 -3.31
N VAL A 211 -10.67 22.47 -3.40
CA VAL A 211 -9.93 22.97 -2.22
C VAL A 211 -10.87 23.68 -1.24
N ALA A 212 -11.81 24.50 -1.74
CA ALA A 212 -12.80 25.15 -0.88
C ALA A 212 -13.69 24.13 -0.15
N ALA A 213 -14.11 23.08 -0.84
CA ALA A 213 -14.85 21.97 -0.23
C ALA A 213 -14.02 21.22 0.81
N TYR A 214 -12.75 20.92 0.52
CA TYR A 214 -11.83 20.30 1.45
C TYR A 214 -11.70 21.10 2.76
N VAL A 215 -11.43 22.39 2.67
CA VAL A 215 -11.34 23.26 3.85
C VAL A 215 -12.64 23.28 4.65
N HIS A 216 -13.79 23.31 3.96
CA HIS A 216 -15.08 23.25 4.60
C HIS A 216 -15.27 21.94 5.40
N TYR A 217 -14.92 20.80 4.80
CA TYR A 217 -15.03 19.50 5.46
C TYR A 217 -14.03 19.32 6.60
N GLU A 218 -12.82 19.85 6.51
CA GLU A 218 -11.86 19.84 7.64
C GLU A 218 -12.40 20.61 8.85
N HIS A 219 -13.14 21.69 8.64
CA HIS A 219 -13.80 22.40 9.72
C HIS A 219 -14.97 21.63 10.33
N MET A 220 -15.72 20.89 9.50
CA MET A 220 -16.84 20.07 9.98
C MET A 220 -16.40 18.79 10.69
N TYR A 221 -15.28 18.21 10.27
CA TYR A 221 -14.72 16.96 10.73
C TYR A 221 -13.27 17.16 11.20
N PRO A 222 -13.08 17.81 12.35
CA PRO A 222 -11.75 18.18 12.80
C PRO A 222 -10.94 16.97 13.26
N ALA A 223 -9.64 16.99 12.96
CA ALA A 223 -8.72 15.89 13.23
C ALA A 223 -8.55 15.58 14.72
N ASP A 224 -8.71 16.58 15.61
CA ASP A 224 -8.65 16.41 17.06
C ASP A 224 -9.86 15.63 17.63
N HIS A 225 -10.93 15.49 16.86
CA HIS A 225 -12.05 14.61 17.16
C HIS A 225 -11.92 13.21 16.54
N GLY A 226 -10.77 12.87 15.96
CA GLY A 226 -10.50 11.57 15.38
C GLY A 226 -11.00 11.40 13.94
N PHE A 227 -11.27 12.50 13.22
CA PHE A 227 -11.61 12.43 11.81
C PHE A 227 -10.40 12.71 10.92
N GLU A 228 -10.44 12.15 9.73
CA GLU A 228 -9.50 12.45 8.66
C GLU A 228 -10.26 12.79 7.38
N VAL A 229 -9.95 13.94 6.80
CA VAL A 229 -10.50 14.39 5.52
C VAL A 229 -9.40 14.29 4.48
N VAL A 230 -9.66 13.58 3.39
CA VAL A 230 -8.68 13.36 2.31
C VAL A 230 -9.27 13.86 1.00
N LEU A 231 -8.54 14.74 0.31
CA LEU A 231 -8.87 15.20 -1.04
C LEU A 231 -7.96 14.49 -2.05
N ILE A 232 -8.55 13.80 -3.03
CA ILE A 232 -7.83 13.01 -4.02
C ILE A 232 -8.28 13.41 -5.42
N GLY A 233 -7.34 13.83 -6.27
CA GLY A 233 -7.57 13.98 -7.70
C GLY A 233 -7.32 12.68 -8.45
N SER A 234 -8.35 12.13 -9.10
CA SER A 234 -8.21 10.92 -9.91
C SER A 234 -9.26 10.85 -11.00
N SER A 235 -8.90 10.26 -12.13
CA SER A 235 -9.85 9.95 -13.21
C SER A 235 -10.73 8.75 -12.88
N GLU A 236 -10.28 7.83 -12.02
CA GLU A 236 -10.91 6.55 -11.75
C GLU A 236 -10.90 6.21 -10.27
N ILE A 237 -12.03 5.73 -9.75
CA ILE A 237 -12.13 5.23 -8.37
C ILE A 237 -11.21 4.01 -8.14
N ALA A 238 -10.95 3.22 -9.18
CA ALA A 238 -10.01 2.11 -9.11
C ALA A 238 -8.62 2.57 -8.69
N THR A 239 -8.16 3.71 -9.21
CA THR A 239 -6.88 4.33 -8.83
C THR A 239 -6.90 4.81 -7.38
N VAL A 240 -7.98 5.47 -6.94
CA VAL A 240 -8.15 5.91 -5.54
C VAL A 240 -8.07 4.72 -4.58
N ARG A 241 -8.76 3.64 -4.90
CA ARG A 241 -8.73 2.39 -4.12
C ARG A 241 -7.33 1.77 -4.04
N GLN A 242 -6.60 1.80 -5.13
CA GLN A 242 -5.25 1.23 -5.19
C GLN A 242 -4.25 2.06 -4.38
N THR A 243 -4.33 3.38 -4.47
CA THR A 243 -3.40 4.29 -3.79
C THR A 243 -3.72 4.50 -2.32
N HIS A 244 -4.97 4.30 -1.92
CA HIS A 244 -5.48 4.49 -0.56
C HIS A 244 -6.17 3.23 -0.03
N SER A 245 -5.62 2.07 -0.36
CA SER A 245 -6.19 0.74 -0.06
C SER A 245 -6.50 0.51 1.41
N HIS A 246 -5.74 1.15 2.30
CA HIS A 246 -5.91 1.07 3.75
C HIS A 246 -7.28 1.59 4.24
N TYR A 247 -7.91 2.57 3.55
CA TYR A 247 -9.25 3.04 3.91
C TYR A 247 -10.36 2.12 3.41
N PHE A 248 -10.12 1.35 2.35
CA PHE A 248 -11.18 0.56 1.71
C PHE A 248 -11.31 -0.87 2.24
N GLY A 249 -10.48 -1.25 3.19
CA GLY A 249 -10.57 -2.55 3.84
C GLY A 249 -10.57 -3.74 2.88
N ILE A 250 -9.76 -3.69 1.84
CA ILE A 250 -9.78 -4.62 0.72
C ILE A 250 -9.22 -5.99 1.09
N GLU A 251 -8.52 -6.06 2.22
CA GLU A 251 -7.98 -7.30 2.75
C GLU A 251 -8.59 -7.60 4.11
N THR A 252 -8.98 -8.85 4.33
CA THR A 252 -9.39 -9.29 5.65
C THR A 252 -8.20 -9.19 6.62
N TYR A 253 -8.48 -9.01 7.90
CA TYR A 253 -7.44 -8.98 8.96
C TYR A 253 -6.48 -10.17 8.88
N HIS A 254 -6.99 -11.37 8.51
CA HIS A 254 -6.13 -12.51 8.25
C HIS A 254 -5.07 -12.24 7.18
N ASN A 255 -5.36 -11.44 6.17
CA ASN A 255 -4.36 -11.08 5.15
C ASN A 255 -3.35 -10.05 5.68
N VAL A 256 -3.79 -9.14 6.55
CA VAL A 256 -2.87 -8.21 7.24
C VAL A 256 -1.99 -8.99 8.22
N LEU A 257 -2.58 -9.89 9.03
CA LEU A 257 -1.83 -10.78 9.90
C LEU A 257 -0.94 -11.74 9.10
N GLU A 258 -1.40 -12.25 7.97
CA GLU A 258 -0.59 -13.09 7.08
C GLU A 258 0.58 -12.32 6.48
N SER A 259 0.41 -11.03 6.21
CA SER A 259 1.49 -10.14 5.79
C SER A 259 2.46 -9.86 6.96
N LEU A 260 1.96 -9.82 8.20
CA LEU A 260 2.75 -9.75 9.41
C LEU A 260 3.36 -11.12 9.81
N ASP A 261 2.68 -12.22 9.47
CA ASP A 261 3.03 -13.61 9.86
C ASP A 261 4.09 -14.27 8.97
N SER A 262 4.72 -13.53 8.09
CA SER A 262 5.84 -14.09 7.34
C SER A 262 6.99 -14.33 8.29
N SER A 263 7.23 -15.59 8.67
CA SER A 263 8.48 -15.92 9.37
C SER A 263 9.65 -15.36 8.59
N ILE A 264 10.62 -14.76 9.24
CA ILE A 264 11.76 -14.11 8.60
C ILE A 264 12.49 -15.05 7.64
N ILE A 265 12.45 -16.34 7.89
CA ILE A 265 13.05 -17.40 7.04
C ILE A 265 12.32 -17.52 5.69
N GLY A 266 10.98 -17.38 5.66
CA GLY A 266 10.20 -17.40 4.42
C GLY A 266 10.06 -16.02 3.76
N PHE A 267 10.52 -14.99 4.43
CA PHE A 267 10.23 -13.61 4.09
C PHE A 267 10.84 -13.16 2.76
N THR A 268 12.11 -13.46 2.52
CA THR A 268 12.81 -13.11 1.28
C THR A 268 12.18 -13.70 0.02
N ARG A 269 11.56 -14.88 0.15
CA ARG A 269 10.89 -15.53 -0.98
C ARG A 269 9.45 -15.05 -1.15
N LYS A 270 8.75 -14.78 -0.05
CA LYS A 270 7.37 -14.25 -0.08
C LYS A 270 7.29 -12.81 -0.60
N ILE A 271 8.36 -12.04 -0.50
CA ILE A 271 8.45 -10.67 -1.02
C ILE A 271 8.72 -10.60 -2.52
N ASP A 272 9.24 -11.67 -3.11
CA ASP A 272 9.46 -11.75 -4.56
C ASP A 272 8.18 -11.71 -5.40
N ILE A 273 7.02 -11.90 -4.76
CA ILE A 273 5.70 -11.75 -5.34
C ILE A 273 4.85 -10.83 -4.45
N ASP A 274 3.97 -10.06 -5.08
CA ASP A 274 3.04 -9.20 -4.35
C ASP A 274 1.95 -10.02 -3.63
N VAL A 275 1.23 -9.37 -2.69
CA VAL A 275 0.18 -10.02 -1.90
C VAL A 275 -0.92 -10.61 -2.78
N GLY A 276 -1.33 -9.90 -3.83
CA GLY A 276 -2.32 -10.39 -4.78
C GLY A 276 -1.86 -11.65 -5.51
N ALA A 277 -0.60 -11.70 -5.93
CA ALA A 277 0.00 -12.89 -6.53
C ALA A 277 -0.02 -14.09 -5.57
N ARG A 278 0.30 -13.86 -4.30
CA ARG A 278 0.25 -14.90 -3.27
C ARG A 278 -1.18 -15.39 -3.01
N GLN A 279 -2.16 -14.48 -2.99
CA GLN A 279 -3.58 -14.84 -2.86
C GLN A 279 -4.06 -15.68 -4.03
N ILE A 280 -3.64 -15.35 -5.26
CA ILE A 280 -3.94 -16.16 -6.46
C ILE A 280 -3.32 -17.56 -6.33
N LEU A 281 -2.03 -17.67 -5.94
CA LEU A 281 -1.39 -18.97 -5.71
C LEU A 281 -2.11 -19.80 -4.65
N SER A 282 -2.42 -19.20 -3.49
CA SER A 282 -3.13 -19.86 -2.39
C SER A 282 -4.52 -20.33 -2.81
N CYS A 283 -5.24 -19.52 -3.58
CA CYS A 283 -6.53 -19.89 -4.12
C CYS A 283 -6.45 -21.07 -5.07
N MET A 284 -5.52 -21.06 -6.02
CA MET A 284 -5.33 -22.12 -6.99
C MET A 284 -4.82 -23.40 -6.33
N HIS A 285 -3.92 -23.29 -5.34
CA HIS A 285 -3.39 -24.42 -4.59
C HIS A 285 -4.49 -25.13 -3.79
N ARG A 286 -5.27 -24.40 -3.00
CA ARG A 286 -6.38 -24.97 -2.20
C ARG A 286 -7.43 -25.69 -3.04
N ARG A 287 -7.62 -25.25 -4.30
CA ARG A 287 -8.57 -25.86 -5.25
C ARG A 287 -7.95 -26.87 -6.18
N HIS A 288 -6.66 -27.17 -5.99
CA HIS A 288 -5.91 -28.14 -6.77
C HIS A 288 -5.91 -27.88 -8.30
N PHE A 289 -5.73 -26.61 -8.69
CA PHE A 289 -5.53 -26.27 -10.10
C PHE A 289 -4.09 -26.49 -10.53
N TRP A 290 -3.69 -27.75 -10.66
CA TRP A 290 -2.35 -28.18 -11.03
C TRP A 290 -2.31 -28.88 -12.38
N GLY A 291 -1.31 -28.57 -13.21
CA GLY A 291 -1.00 -29.26 -14.45
C GLY A 291 -2.18 -29.32 -15.42
N LYS A 292 -2.83 -30.48 -15.58
CA LYS A 292 -3.97 -30.65 -16.49
C LYS A 292 -5.27 -29.99 -16.02
N LYS A 293 -5.43 -29.75 -14.75
CA LYS A 293 -6.59 -29.07 -14.18
C LYS A 293 -6.42 -27.56 -14.26
N THR A 294 -7.08 -26.96 -15.21
CA THR A 294 -7.00 -25.54 -15.51
C THR A 294 -8.24 -24.77 -15.07
N ILE A 295 -8.12 -23.47 -14.95
CA ILE A 295 -9.20 -22.53 -14.68
C ILE A 295 -9.12 -21.36 -15.67
N LEU A 296 -10.26 -20.92 -16.18
CA LEU A 296 -10.34 -19.73 -17.02
C LEU A 296 -10.08 -18.47 -16.20
N GLU A 297 -9.46 -17.46 -16.82
CA GLU A 297 -9.12 -16.19 -16.18
C GLU A 297 -10.33 -15.51 -15.57
N ASP A 298 -11.43 -15.41 -16.33
CA ASP A 298 -12.66 -14.78 -15.86
C ASP A 298 -13.23 -15.47 -14.61
N THR A 299 -13.18 -16.80 -14.57
CA THR A 299 -13.64 -17.57 -13.42
C THR A 299 -12.71 -17.38 -12.23
N LEU A 300 -11.38 -17.38 -12.45
CA LEU A 300 -10.40 -17.13 -11.42
C LEU A 300 -10.56 -15.74 -10.82
N ARG A 301 -10.70 -14.71 -11.67
CA ARG A 301 -10.88 -13.32 -11.27
C ARG A 301 -12.21 -13.12 -10.53
N ASN A 302 -13.33 -13.42 -11.20
CA ASN A 302 -14.64 -12.95 -10.78
C ASN A 302 -15.29 -13.83 -9.70
N HIS A 303 -14.86 -15.10 -9.56
CA HIS A 303 -15.43 -15.99 -8.56
C HIS A 303 -14.48 -16.32 -7.42
N PHE A 304 -13.18 -16.52 -7.69
CA PHE A 304 -12.26 -17.01 -6.67
C PHE A 304 -11.31 -15.97 -6.13
N CYS A 305 -10.95 -14.98 -6.94
CA CYS A 305 -10.01 -13.92 -6.59
C CYS A 305 -10.65 -12.53 -6.74
N LYS A 306 -11.97 -12.42 -6.56
CA LYS A 306 -12.73 -11.16 -6.71
C LYS A 306 -12.22 -10.02 -5.83
N ASN A 307 -11.57 -10.35 -4.72
CA ASN A 307 -11.02 -9.39 -3.76
C ASN A 307 -9.54 -9.05 -4.04
N VAL A 308 -8.93 -9.65 -5.07
CA VAL A 308 -7.54 -9.35 -5.47
C VAL A 308 -7.54 -8.17 -6.44
N ILE A 309 -7.27 -6.99 -5.93
CA ILE A 309 -7.34 -5.72 -6.69
C ILE A 309 -6.27 -5.66 -7.77
N THR A 310 -5.08 -6.14 -7.44
CA THR A 310 -3.92 -6.17 -8.34
C THR A 310 -3.94 -7.39 -9.28
N PHE A 311 -5.12 -8.01 -9.51
CA PHE A 311 -5.25 -9.32 -10.15
C PHE A 311 -4.45 -9.42 -11.46
N GLU A 312 -4.56 -8.45 -12.37
CA GLU A 312 -3.84 -8.46 -13.65
C GLU A 312 -2.34 -8.45 -13.45
N VAL A 313 -1.83 -7.47 -12.70
CA VAL A 313 -0.41 -7.30 -12.45
C VAL A 313 0.16 -8.51 -11.71
N SER A 314 -0.59 -8.98 -10.71
CA SER A 314 -0.23 -10.16 -9.91
C SER A 314 -0.20 -11.43 -10.76
N LEU A 315 -1.20 -11.64 -11.63
CA LEU A 315 -1.24 -12.78 -12.54
C LEU A 315 -0.08 -12.73 -13.53
N GLN A 316 0.22 -11.56 -14.13
CA GLN A 316 1.35 -11.40 -15.03
C GLN A 316 2.69 -11.66 -14.34
N THR A 317 2.84 -11.21 -13.09
CA THR A 317 4.02 -11.52 -12.26
C THR A 317 4.20 -13.03 -12.09
N LEU A 318 3.12 -13.76 -11.80
CA LEU A 318 3.17 -15.22 -11.63
C LEU A 318 3.49 -15.97 -12.93
N ILE A 319 2.96 -15.49 -14.06
CA ILE A 319 3.26 -16.01 -15.39
C ILE A 319 4.74 -15.75 -15.73
N GLY A 320 5.22 -14.51 -15.54
CA GLY A 320 6.60 -14.13 -15.79
C GLY A 320 7.61 -14.92 -14.95
N LYS A 321 7.24 -15.30 -13.73
CA LYS A 321 8.06 -16.20 -12.87
C LYS A 321 7.86 -17.70 -13.20
N ASN A 322 7.01 -18.01 -14.16
CA ASN A 322 6.67 -19.39 -14.56
C ASN A 322 6.08 -20.23 -13.40
N LEU A 323 5.43 -19.58 -12.43
CA LEU A 323 4.72 -20.24 -11.33
C LEU A 323 3.31 -20.68 -11.77
N ILE A 324 2.70 -19.93 -12.68
CA ILE A 324 1.46 -20.24 -13.37
C ILE A 324 1.76 -20.40 -14.86
N ILE A 325 1.15 -21.39 -15.46
CA ILE A 325 1.26 -21.68 -16.88
C ILE A 325 -0.12 -21.59 -17.55
N ARG A 326 -0.14 -21.06 -18.77
CA ARG A 326 -1.35 -21.01 -19.60
C ARG A 326 -1.43 -22.27 -20.44
N SER A 327 -2.56 -22.95 -20.39
CA SER A 327 -2.82 -24.14 -21.20
C SER A 327 -3.08 -23.75 -22.67
N PRO A 328 -2.36 -24.34 -23.64
CA PRO A 328 -2.62 -24.08 -25.05
C PRO A 328 -3.97 -24.63 -25.55
N GLN A 329 -4.58 -25.58 -24.83
CA GLN A 329 -5.80 -26.27 -25.25
C GLN A 329 -7.08 -25.47 -24.99
N ASN A 330 -7.14 -24.76 -23.85
CA ASN A 330 -8.37 -24.08 -23.42
C ASN A 330 -8.13 -22.66 -22.89
N ASN A 331 -6.94 -22.11 -23.08
CA ASN A 331 -6.54 -20.80 -22.57
C ASN A 331 -6.68 -20.63 -21.03
N GLY A 332 -6.90 -21.73 -20.31
CA GLY A 332 -6.98 -21.72 -18.85
C GLY A 332 -5.60 -21.69 -18.20
N TYR A 333 -5.57 -21.34 -16.94
CA TYR A 333 -4.37 -21.28 -16.12
C TYR A 333 -4.28 -22.45 -15.15
N SER A 334 -3.08 -22.92 -14.89
CA SER A 334 -2.78 -23.90 -13.84
C SER A 334 -1.46 -23.61 -13.16
N LEU A 335 -1.31 -24.07 -11.93
CA LEU A 335 -0.03 -24.05 -11.22
C LEU A 335 0.98 -24.95 -11.94
N ASN A 336 2.21 -24.47 -12.06
CA ASN A 336 3.29 -25.21 -12.70
C ASN A 336 3.79 -26.33 -11.78
N VAL A 337 3.54 -27.59 -12.18
CA VAL A 337 3.94 -28.76 -11.40
C VAL A 337 5.46 -28.83 -11.18
N SER A 338 6.26 -28.40 -12.17
CA SER A 338 7.72 -28.39 -12.04
C SER A 338 8.23 -27.40 -11.01
N LYS A 339 7.41 -26.39 -10.68
CA LYS A 339 7.70 -25.35 -9.69
C LYS A 339 6.99 -25.57 -8.34
N LYS A 340 6.45 -26.76 -8.12
CA LYS A 340 5.70 -27.08 -6.89
C LYS A 340 6.46 -26.74 -5.61
N PRO A 341 7.74 -27.11 -5.41
CA PRO A 341 8.47 -26.74 -4.19
C PRO A 341 8.66 -25.23 -4.01
N GLU A 342 8.78 -24.49 -5.11
CA GLU A 342 8.90 -23.04 -5.10
C GLU A 342 7.55 -22.37 -4.75
N ILE A 343 6.45 -22.86 -5.34
CA ILE A 343 5.09 -22.39 -5.07
C ILE A 343 4.73 -22.61 -3.60
N GLU A 344 5.01 -23.79 -3.05
CA GLU A 344 4.74 -24.12 -1.65
C GLU A 344 5.50 -23.22 -0.65
N GLN A 345 6.60 -22.61 -1.06
CA GLN A 345 7.32 -21.63 -0.23
C GLN A 345 6.65 -20.25 -0.20
N TYR A 346 5.80 -19.94 -1.16
CA TYR A 346 5.01 -18.72 -1.17
C TYR A 346 3.68 -18.87 -0.40
N LEU A 347 3.27 -20.08 -0.10
CA LEU A 347 2.04 -20.43 0.61
C LEU A 347 2.25 -20.53 2.11
#